data_4589a9400c4dbef110c6b4fd63200dde
#
_entry.id   4589a9400c4dbef110c6b4fd63200dde
#
_cell.length_a   1.000
_cell.length_b   1.000
_cell.length_c   1.000
_cell.angle_alpha   90.00
_cell.angle_beta   90.00
_cell.angle_gamma   90.00
#
_symmetry.space_group_name_H-M   'P 1'
#
loop_
_entity.id
_entity.type
_entity.pdbx_description
1 polymer ?
#
loop_
_entity_poly.entity_id
_entity_poly.type
_entity_poly.pdbx_seq_one_letter_code
_entity_poly.pdbx_strand_id
1 'polypeptide(L)'
;MALDETTDLNGKRIVVVEDDYMLATDICRTLRDHGATVLGPAPTPFYAMHLIGRKRIDAAVLDVRLHGTTVFEVADKLREQGVPIIFATGWDRETMPGRFQETPMLTKPFDRKKLISEIHAMTKRPVARPVILTRHSQNGIPLEAPAQMFARALARSLRV
;
A
#
# COMPACT_ATOMS: atom_id res chain seq x y z
N MET A 1 27.04 -16.45 -5.85
CA MET A 1 25.67 -16.95 -5.71
C MET A 1 24.78 -16.13 -6.60
N ALA A 2 24.24 -16.71 -7.65
CA ALA A 2 23.18 -16.07 -8.39
C ALA A 2 21.97 -15.94 -7.43
N LEU A 3 21.55 -14.69 -7.15
CA LEU A 3 20.26 -14.46 -6.52
C LEU A 3 19.22 -15.10 -7.46
N ASP A 4 18.39 -15.94 -6.92
CA ASP A 4 17.32 -16.55 -7.68
C ASP A 4 16.50 -15.41 -8.33
N GLU A 5 16.47 -15.35 -9.65
CA GLU A 5 15.74 -14.32 -10.40
C GLU A 5 14.27 -14.21 -9.98
N THR A 6 13.77 -15.23 -9.27
CA THR A 6 12.40 -15.32 -8.79
C THR A 6 12.10 -14.44 -7.57
N THR A 7 13.11 -13.79 -6.98
CA THR A 7 12.95 -13.01 -5.74
C THR A 7 13.47 -11.57 -5.84
N ASP A 8 13.85 -11.13 -7.05
CA ASP A 8 14.34 -9.77 -7.26
C ASP A 8 13.17 -8.78 -7.36
N LEU A 9 13.15 -7.83 -6.42
CA LEU A 9 12.18 -6.73 -6.37
C LEU A 9 12.79 -5.39 -6.81
N ASN A 10 13.91 -5.43 -7.51
CA ASN A 10 14.62 -4.23 -7.95
C ASN A 10 13.71 -3.29 -8.76
N GLY A 11 13.72 -2.01 -8.38
CA GLY A 11 12.88 -0.98 -9.01
C GLY A 11 11.40 -1.00 -8.60
N LYS A 12 10.98 -1.94 -7.76
CA LYS A 12 9.60 -2.00 -7.26
C LYS A 12 9.43 -1.08 -6.06
N ARG A 13 8.35 -0.30 -6.07
CA ARG A 13 7.98 0.62 -5.00
C ARG A 13 6.85 0.02 -4.20
N ILE A 14 7.11 -0.25 -2.92
CA ILE A 14 6.20 -1.01 -2.07
C ILE A 14 5.84 -0.20 -0.83
N VAL A 15 4.56 -0.01 -0.60
CA VAL A 15 4.03 0.62 0.62
C VAL A 15 3.88 -0.45 1.70
N VAL A 16 4.32 -0.12 2.91
CA VAL A 16 4.14 -0.96 4.10
C VAL A 16 3.32 -0.21 5.14
N VAL A 17 2.21 -0.81 5.54
CA VAL A 17 1.30 -0.27 6.57
C VAL A 17 1.20 -1.29 7.71
N GLU A 18 1.81 -0.97 8.85
CA GLU A 18 1.93 -1.83 10.02
C GLU A 18 2.19 -0.97 11.25
N ASP A 19 1.46 -1.19 12.34
CA ASP A 19 1.61 -0.43 13.59
C ASP A 19 2.60 -1.07 14.58
N ASP A 20 2.89 -2.36 14.46
CA ASP A 20 3.94 -3.01 15.23
C ASP A 20 5.31 -2.61 14.69
N TYR A 21 6.03 -1.80 15.44
CA TYR A 21 7.33 -1.26 15.00
C TYR A 21 8.35 -2.34 14.66
N MET A 22 8.44 -3.39 15.46
CA MET A 22 9.42 -4.46 15.24
C MET A 22 9.11 -5.23 13.96
N LEU A 23 7.86 -5.59 13.76
CA LEU A 23 7.41 -6.28 12.55
C LEU A 23 7.52 -5.39 11.31
N ALA A 24 7.11 -4.13 11.42
CA ALA A 24 7.22 -3.16 10.33
C ALA A 24 8.67 -2.99 9.86
N THR A 25 9.60 -2.85 10.81
CA THR A 25 11.04 -2.73 10.53
C THR A 25 11.56 -3.98 9.83
N ASP A 26 11.13 -5.14 10.27
CA ASP A 26 11.54 -6.43 9.70
C ASP A 26 11.02 -6.61 8.28
N ILE A 27 9.76 -6.30 8.03
CA ILE A 27 9.17 -6.34 6.69
C ILE A 27 9.91 -5.39 5.75
N CYS A 28 10.11 -4.14 6.18
CA CYS A 28 10.80 -3.13 5.36
C CYS A 28 12.23 -3.55 5.03
N ARG A 29 12.97 -4.10 5.99
CA ARG A 29 14.32 -4.59 5.78
C ARG A 29 14.34 -5.74 4.77
N THR A 30 13.44 -6.70 4.93
CA THR A 30 13.33 -7.85 4.02
C THR A 30 13.07 -7.39 2.59
N LEU A 31 12.16 -6.45 2.39
CA LEU A 31 11.86 -5.89 1.06
C LEU A 31 13.06 -5.16 0.46
N ARG A 32 13.76 -4.35 1.24
CA ARG A 32 14.97 -3.62 0.80
C ARG A 32 16.10 -4.57 0.44
N ASP A 33 16.28 -5.63 1.22
CA ASP A 33 17.31 -6.66 0.94
C ASP A 33 17.07 -7.35 -0.41
N HIS A 34 15.85 -7.36 -0.90
CA HIS A 34 15.49 -7.87 -2.22
C HIS A 34 15.41 -6.79 -3.31
N GLY A 35 15.88 -5.58 -3.02
CA GLY A 35 16.02 -4.51 -3.99
C GLY A 35 14.84 -3.54 -4.10
N ALA A 36 13.78 -3.72 -3.30
CA ALA A 36 12.63 -2.84 -3.33
C ALA A 36 12.92 -1.46 -2.74
N THR A 37 12.24 -0.46 -3.26
CA THR A 37 12.10 0.85 -2.62
C THR A 37 10.87 0.82 -1.72
N VAL A 38 11.04 1.03 -0.43
CA VAL A 38 9.96 0.96 0.55
C VAL A 38 9.43 2.35 0.89
N LEU A 39 8.12 2.50 0.83
CA LEU A 39 7.39 3.67 1.31
C LEU A 39 6.76 3.32 2.66
N GLY A 40 7.14 4.03 3.69
CA GLY A 40 6.72 3.73 5.06
C GLY A 40 7.85 3.21 5.93
N PRO A 41 7.57 2.53 7.03
CA PRO A 41 6.25 2.03 7.42
C PRO A 41 5.28 3.12 7.86
N ALA A 42 4.00 2.97 7.52
CA ALA A 42 2.93 3.82 8.01
C ALA A 42 2.21 3.13 9.18
N PRO A 43 2.18 3.72 10.37
CA PRO A 43 1.56 3.10 11.53
C PRO A 43 0.06 3.31 11.63
N THR A 44 -0.50 4.23 10.84
CA THR A 44 -1.92 4.59 10.86
C THR A 44 -2.48 4.72 9.46
N PRO A 45 -3.81 4.56 9.27
CA PRO A 45 -4.45 4.82 7.98
C PRO A 45 -4.22 6.23 7.48
N PHE A 46 -4.26 7.22 8.35
CA PHE A 46 -4.00 8.62 8.02
C PHE A 46 -2.61 8.80 7.39
N TYR A 47 -1.58 8.25 8.04
CA TYR A 47 -0.21 8.35 7.55
C TYR A 47 -0.03 7.60 6.24
N ALA A 48 -0.67 6.44 6.11
CA ALA A 48 -0.66 5.65 4.88
C ALA A 48 -1.27 6.41 3.71
N MET A 49 -2.42 7.05 3.90
CA MET A 49 -3.07 7.86 2.87
C MET A 49 -2.18 9.01 2.40
N HIS A 50 -1.45 9.64 3.34
CA HIS A 50 -0.49 10.69 3.02
C HIS A 50 0.69 10.18 2.19
N LEU A 51 1.23 9.01 2.54
CA LEU A 51 2.33 8.38 1.80
C LEU A 51 1.93 7.97 0.38
N ILE A 52 0.72 7.45 0.23
CA ILE A 52 0.22 6.95 -1.06
C ILE A 52 0.13 8.09 -2.08
N GLY A 53 -0.60 9.16 -1.77
CA GLY A 53 -0.74 10.33 -2.63
C GLY A 53 -0.94 9.98 -4.10
N ARG A 54 -0.14 10.58 -4.98
CA ARG A 54 -0.05 10.27 -6.41
C ARG A 54 1.23 9.54 -6.80
N LYS A 55 1.94 8.99 -5.83
CA LYS A 55 3.20 8.27 -6.09
C LYS A 55 2.91 6.98 -6.86
N ARG A 56 3.84 6.62 -7.73
CA ARG A 56 3.83 5.28 -8.34
C ARG A 56 4.08 4.24 -7.25
N ILE A 57 3.17 3.29 -7.14
CA ILE A 57 3.27 2.18 -6.18
C ILE A 57 3.03 0.89 -6.95
N ASP A 58 3.90 -0.09 -6.77
CA ASP A 58 3.82 -1.38 -7.47
C ASP A 58 3.10 -2.44 -6.64
N ALA A 59 3.16 -2.35 -5.32
CA ALA A 59 2.42 -3.22 -4.41
C ALA A 59 2.30 -2.60 -3.01
N ALA A 60 1.44 -3.16 -2.18
CA ALA A 60 1.27 -2.75 -0.79
C ALA A 60 1.14 -3.95 0.14
N VAL A 61 1.80 -3.87 1.29
CA VAL A 61 1.68 -4.83 2.41
C VAL A 61 0.93 -4.13 3.53
N LEU A 62 -0.23 -4.66 3.89
CA LEU A 62 -1.16 -4.01 4.80
C LEU A 62 -1.50 -4.92 5.99
N ASP A 63 -1.29 -4.46 7.22
CA ASP A 63 -1.97 -5.05 8.37
C ASP A 63 -3.42 -4.54 8.43
N VAL A 64 -4.35 -5.41 8.80
CA VAL A 64 -5.77 -5.05 8.85
C VAL A 64 -6.08 -4.11 10.00
N ARG A 65 -5.56 -4.40 11.20
CA ARG A 65 -5.84 -3.61 12.40
C ARG A 65 -4.66 -2.71 12.74
N LEU A 66 -4.93 -1.41 12.82
CA LEU A 66 -3.95 -0.37 13.12
C LEU A 66 -4.48 0.49 14.28
N HIS A 67 -3.92 0.32 15.50
CA HIS A 67 -4.30 1.10 16.68
C HIS A 67 -5.82 1.24 16.88
N GLY A 68 -6.55 0.13 16.84
CA GLY A 68 -8.00 0.12 17.05
C GLY A 68 -8.85 0.52 15.85
N THR A 69 -8.23 0.89 14.72
CA THR A 69 -8.93 1.12 13.46
C THR A 69 -8.58 0.05 12.42
N THR A 70 -9.24 0.06 11.28
CA THR A 70 -8.96 -0.87 10.19
C THR A 70 -8.31 -0.16 9.00
N VAL A 71 -7.60 -0.93 8.19
CA VAL A 71 -6.87 -0.46 7.00
C VAL A 71 -7.73 -0.41 5.73
N PHE A 72 -9.01 -0.75 5.82
CA PHE A 72 -9.83 -0.99 4.62
C PHE A 72 -10.00 0.23 3.71
N GLU A 73 -10.07 1.44 4.23
CA GLU A 73 -10.06 2.66 3.39
C GLU A 73 -8.80 2.81 2.58
N VAL A 74 -7.65 2.49 3.19
CA VAL A 74 -6.35 2.50 2.51
C VAL A 74 -6.33 1.45 1.41
N ALA A 75 -6.82 0.25 1.71
CA ALA A 75 -6.92 -0.84 0.75
C ALA A 75 -7.82 -0.47 -0.44
N ASP A 76 -8.97 0.13 -0.18
CA ASP A 76 -9.89 0.62 -1.21
C ASP A 76 -9.20 1.65 -2.11
N LYS A 77 -8.48 2.61 -1.52
CA LYS A 77 -7.76 3.64 -2.27
C LYS A 77 -6.68 3.05 -3.18
N LEU A 78 -5.91 2.11 -2.67
CA LEU A 78 -4.89 1.41 -3.44
C LEU A 78 -5.50 0.63 -4.61
N ARG A 79 -6.62 -0.06 -4.38
CA ARG A 79 -7.34 -0.78 -5.43
C ARG A 79 -7.87 0.15 -6.52
N GLU A 80 -8.41 1.31 -6.15
CA GLU A 80 -8.86 2.34 -7.11
C GLU A 80 -7.71 2.80 -8.00
N GLN A 81 -6.49 2.83 -7.47
CA GLN A 81 -5.27 3.19 -8.20
C GLN A 81 -4.67 2.01 -8.98
N GLY A 82 -5.30 0.84 -8.94
CA GLY A 82 -4.79 -0.37 -9.60
C GLY A 82 -3.58 -1.00 -8.93
N VAL A 83 -3.31 -0.68 -7.66
CA VAL A 83 -2.19 -1.24 -6.91
C VAL A 83 -2.57 -2.59 -6.31
N PRO A 84 -1.84 -3.67 -6.61
CA PRO A 84 -2.06 -4.94 -5.95
C PRO A 84 -1.69 -4.88 -4.48
N ILE A 85 -2.52 -5.49 -3.64
CA ILE A 85 -2.35 -5.49 -2.19
C ILE A 85 -2.26 -6.92 -1.64
N ILE A 86 -1.53 -7.07 -0.54
CA ILE A 86 -1.50 -8.28 0.28
C ILE A 86 -1.73 -7.88 1.74
N PHE A 87 -2.62 -8.59 2.41
CA PHE A 87 -2.81 -8.43 3.84
C PHE A 87 -1.84 -9.33 4.60
N ALA A 88 -1.12 -8.77 5.56
CA ALA A 88 -0.27 -9.48 6.49
C ALA A 88 -0.82 -9.25 7.91
N THR A 89 -1.62 -10.17 8.41
CA THR A 89 -2.47 -9.92 9.57
C THR A 89 -2.73 -11.17 10.40
N GLY A 90 -3.12 -10.96 11.65
CA GLY A 90 -3.64 -12.03 12.51
C GLY A 90 -5.15 -12.28 12.36
N TRP A 91 -5.83 -11.52 11.51
CA TRP A 91 -7.26 -11.70 11.26
C TRP A 91 -7.55 -12.96 10.46
N ASP A 92 -8.71 -13.55 10.74
CA ASP A 92 -9.20 -14.68 9.94
C ASP A 92 -9.81 -14.18 8.63
N ARG A 93 -9.56 -14.92 7.55
CA ARG A 93 -10.11 -14.60 6.24
C ARG A 93 -11.63 -14.46 6.25
N GLU A 94 -12.30 -15.31 7.03
CA GLU A 94 -13.77 -15.33 7.14
C GLU A 94 -14.35 -14.03 7.71
N THR A 95 -13.57 -13.30 8.52
CA THR A 95 -13.97 -12.02 9.10
C THR A 95 -13.67 -10.82 8.21
N MET A 96 -12.98 -11.03 7.10
CA MET A 96 -12.69 -9.99 6.13
C MET A 96 -13.96 -9.55 5.40
N PRO A 97 -14.11 -8.24 5.10
CA PRO A 97 -15.20 -7.78 4.25
C PRO A 97 -15.26 -8.54 2.92
N GLY A 98 -16.47 -8.76 2.40
CA GLY A 98 -16.68 -9.55 1.17
C GLY A 98 -15.81 -9.11 0.01
N ARG A 99 -15.61 -7.81 -0.16
CA ARG A 99 -14.77 -7.24 -1.24
C ARG A 99 -13.28 -7.60 -1.14
N PHE A 100 -12.84 -8.11 0.01
CA PHE A 100 -11.45 -8.52 0.24
C PHE A 100 -11.30 -10.03 0.44
N GLN A 101 -12.35 -10.82 0.30
CA GLN A 101 -12.31 -12.27 0.51
C GLN A 101 -11.33 -12.99 -0.44
N GLU A 102 -11.17 -12.50 -1.64
CA GLU A 102 -10.26 -13.05 -2.66
C GLU A 102 -8.88 -12.41 -2.67
N THR A 103 -8.64 -11.42 -1.80
CA THR A 103 -7.36 -10.73 -1.74
C THR A 103 -6.29 -11.61 -1.12
N PRO A 104 -5.05 -11.63 -1.65
CA PRO A 104 -3.94 -12.36 -1.04
C PRO A 104 -3.75 -11.98 0.42
N MET A 105 -3.50 -12.99 1.26
CA MET A 105 -3.40 -12.81 2.70
C MET A 105 -2.34 -13.74 3.29
N LEU A 106 -1.48 -13.17 4.13
CA LEU A 106 -0.54 -13.92 4.96
C LEU A 106 -0.97 -13.83 6.41
N THR A 107 -1.16 -14.99 7.05
CA THR A 107 -1.51 -15.05 8.47
C THR A 107 -0.27 -14.91 9.33
N LYS A 108 -0.29 -14.01 10.30
CA LYS A 108 0.80 -13.84 11.29
C LYS A 108 0.85 -15.05 12.24
N PRO A 109 2.02 -15.56 12.60
CA PRO A 109 3.33 -15.22 12.04
C PRO A 109 3.52 -15.85 10.64
N PHE A 110 4.18 -15.15 9.74
CA PHE A 110 4.43 -15.63 8.39
C PHE A 110 5.91 -15.72 8.06
N ASP A 111 6.25 -16.54 7.07
CA ASP A 111 7.60 -16.68 6.55
C ASP A 111 7.93 -15.51 5.62
N ARG A 112 9.11 -14.90 5.82
CA ARG A 112 9.64 -13.82 4.97
C ARG A 112 9.77 -14.25 3.51
N LYS A 113 10.20 -15.45 3.25
CA LYS A 113 10.31 -16.01 1.89
C LYS A 113 8.96 -16.05 1.19
N LYS A 114 7.91 -16.40 1.92
CA LYS A 114 6.55 -16.41 1.40
C LYS A 114 6.07 -15.02 1.07
N LEU A 115 6.35 -14.02 1.92
CA LEU A 115 6.04 -12.62 1.66
C LEU A 115 6.70 -12.13 0.36
N ILE A 116 7.99 -12.37 0.20
CA ILE A 116 8.74 -11.95 -0.99
C ILE A 116 8.22 -12.66 -2.25
N SER A 117 7.96 -13.96 -2.17
CA SER A 117 7.42 -14.73 -3.28
C SER A 117 6.06 -14.20 -3.75
N GLU A 118 5.17 -13.89 -2.83
CA GLU A 118 3.84 -13.34 -3.12
C GLU A 118 3.94 -11.94 -3.75
N ILE A 119 4.78 -11.08 -3.20
CA ILE A 119 4.97 -9.72 -3.73
C ILE A 119 5.60 -9.78 -5.12
N HIS A 120 6.57 -10.64 -5.32
CA HIS A 120 7.18 -10.81 -6.63
C HIS A 120 6.15 -11.25 -7.67
N ALA A 121 5.30 -12.24 -7.33
CA ALA A 121 4.24 -12.69 -8.21
C ALA A 121 3.23 -11.58 -8.55
N MET A 122 2.88 -10.75 -7.56
CA MET A 122 1.96 -9.63 -7.73
C MET A 122 2.52 -8.54 -8.62
N THR A 123 3.81 -8.29 -8.57
CA THR A 123 4.49 -7.20 -9.30
C THR A 123 4.95 -7.59 -10.69
N LYS A 124 4.92 -8.87 -11.06
CA LYS A 124 5.19 -9.34 -12.42
C LYS A 124 4.12 -8.94 -13.43
N ARG A 125 2.87 -8.80 -12.98
CA ARG A 125 1.78 -8.39 -13.86
C ARG A 125 1.89 -6.89 -14.09
N PRO A 126 1.83 -6.42 -15.37
CA PRO A 126 1.75 -5.00 -15.61
C PRO A 126 0.52 -4.46 -14.90
N VAL A 127 0.75 -3.50 -13.99
CA VAL A 127 -0.33 -2.79 -13.33
C VAL A 127 -1.10 -2.07 -14.44
N ALA A 128 -2.38 -2.41 -14.61
CA ALA A 128 -3.27 -1.62 -15.43
C ALA A 128 -3.33 -0.23 -14.80
N ARG A 129 -2.51 0.69 -15.30
CA ARG A 129 -2.56 2.08 -14.85
C ARG A 129 -3.94 2.60 -15.20
N PRO A 130 -4.71 3.11 -14.23
CA PRO A 130 -5.89 3.85 -14.59
C PRO A 130 -5.42 4.93 -15.55
N VAL A 131 -6.00 4.95 -16.74
CA VAL A 131 -5.81 6.06 -17.65
C VAL A 131 -6.37 7.26 -16.90
N ILE A 132 -5.49 8.07 -16.32
CA ILE A 132 -5.88 9.37 -15.82
C ILE A 132 -6.25 10.14 -17.08
N LEU A 133 -7.54 10.10 -17.42
CA LEU A 133 -8.09 11.07 -18.33
C LEU A 133 -7.91 12.41 -17.61
N THR A 134 -6.81 13.07 -17.93
CA THR A 134 -6.69 14.48 -17.65
C THR A 134 -7.80 15.13 -18.43
N ARG A 135 -8.97 15.27 -17.81
CA ARG A 135 -9.95 16.24 -18.30
C ARG A 135 -9.22 17.57 -18.18
N HIS A 136 -8.68 18.01 -19.27
CA HIS A 136 -8.33 19.40 -19.41
C HIS A 136 -9.61 20.17 -19.11
N SER A 137 -9.67 20.74 -17.92
CA SER A 137 -10.70 21.73 -17.63
C SER A 137 -10.55 22.81 -18.69
N GLN A 138 -11.49 22.93 -19.56
CA GLN A 138 -11.51 23.98 -20.58
C GLN A 138 -11.55 25.38 -19.97
N ASN A 139 -11.62 25.48 -18.64
CA ASN A 139 -11.78 26.74 -17.92
C ASN A 139 -10.50 27.21 -17.22
N GLY A 140 -9.32 26.63 -17.53
CA GLY A 140 -8.03 27.17 -17.09
C GLY A 140 -7.81 27.24 -15.57
N ILE A 141 -8.62 26.54 -14.77
CA ILE A 141 -8.41 26.45 -13.33
C ILE A 141 -7.37 25.36 -13.09
N PRO A 142 -6.20 25.67 -12.49
CA PRO A 142 -5.23 24.65 -12.15
C PRO A 142 -5.87 23.65 -11.19
N LEU A 143 -5.83 22.36 -11.53
CA LEU A 143 -6.17 21.32 -10.58
C LEU A 143 -5.15 21.39 -9.43
N GLU A 144 -5.61 21.75 -8.24
CA GLU A 144 -4.76 21.76 -7.05
C GLU A 144 -4.16 20.39 -6.82
N ALA A 145 -2.87 20.35 -6.45
CA ALA A 145 -2.24 19.10 -6.07
C ALA A 145 -3.02 18.45 -4.91
N PRO A 146 -3.16 17.12 -4.85
CA PRO A 146 -3.91 16.43 -3.79
C PRO A 146 -3.45 16.78 -2.39
N ALA A 147 -2.17 17.08 -2.20
CA ALA A 147 -1.64 17.58 -0.93
C ALA A 147 -2.29 18.89 -0.50
N GLN A 148 -2.62 19.77 -1.45
CA GLN A 148 -3.30 21.05 -1.18
C GLN A 148 -4.79 20.84 -0.86
N MET A 149 -5.45 19.92 -1.55
CA MET A 149 -6.84 19.55 -1.23
C MET A 149 -6.93 18.94 0.17
N PHE A 150 -5.96 18.11 0.54
CA PHE A 150 -5.89 17.52 1.85
C PHE A 150 -5.61 18.54 2.95
N ALA A 151 -4.68 19.46 2.74
CA ALA A 151 -4.40 20.54 3.66
C ALA A 151 -5.63 21.46 3.87
N ARG A 152 -6.41 21.72 2.82
CA ARG A 152 -7.67 22.47 2.91
C ARG A 152 -8.75 21.72 3.67
N ALA A 153 -8.89 20.42 3.44
CA ALA A 153 -9.84 19.58 4.18
C ALA A 153 -9.51 19.55 5.67
N LEU A 154 -8.22 19.45 6.01
CA LEU A 154 -7.75 19.50 7.39
C LEU A 154 -8.01 20.87 8.02
N ALA A 155 -7.73 21.94 7.31
CA ALA A 155 -7.98 23.29 7.79
C ALA A 155 -9.47 23.57 8.03
N ARG A 156 -10.36 22.96 7.24
CA ARG A 156 -11.82 23.06 7.44
C ARG A 156 -12.29 22.28 8.66
N SER A 157 -11.71 21.12 8.94
CA SER A 157 -12.09 20.31 10.11
C SER A 157 -11.55 20.88 11.44
N LEU A 158 -10.54 21.74 11.39
CA LEU A 158 -10.01 22.43 12.57
C LEU A 158 -10.71 23.77 12.87
N ARG A 159 -11.60 24.23 12.01
CA ARG A 159 -12.44 25.43 12.22
C ARG A 159 -13.80 25.00 12.77
N VAL A 160 -13.81 24.61 14.02
CA VAL A 160 -15.07 24.50 14.77
C VAL A 160 -15.17 25.71 15.68
#